data_0e047071a6129339775f6483323dfccd
#
_entry.id   0e047071a6129339775f6483323dfccd
#
_cell.length_a   1.000
_cell.length_b   1.000
_cell.length_c   1.000
_cell.angle_alpha   90.00
_cell.angle_beta   90.00
_cell.angle_gamma   90.00
#
_symmetry.space_group_name_H-M   'P 1'
#
loop_
_entity.id
_entity.type
_entity.pdbx_description
1 polymer ?
#
loop_
_entity_poly.entity_id
_entity_poly.type
_entity_poly.pdbx_seq_one_letter_code
_entity_poly.pdbx_strand_id
1 'polypeptide(L)'
;MVSGVNLALLEIYFFFKCAQFMREDIVILSEIDVISYYWLMFTVMTGIWEAYFVQNRPHVKRISQQLLRDNTHVWTNEYSLGALHPRRFAMQFYAEYGAYADREYMVVRDDWSRLIESTHAFVCAGFSAAGVGYMIVFNPVLSQKCVLIAMSAQWMNSVLYIGQYMIQTREEYHINEDRPQFPTGKWLLARPFFYINILWTVMPMYVVWMNI
;
A
#
# COMPACT_ATOMS: atom_id res chain seq x y z
N MET A 1 3.50 -24.96 5.25
CA MET A 1 4.22 -23.69 5.52
C MET A 1 4.76 -23.19 4.19
N VAL A 2 4.73 -21.89 3.97
CA VAL A 2 5.30 -21.21 2.79
C VAL A 2 6.11 -20.00 3.27
N SER A 3 7.16 -19.64 2.53
CA SER A 3 7.91 -18.42 2.87
C SER A 3 7.01 -17.18 2.75
N GLY A 4 7.34 -16.12 3.48
CA GLY A 4 6.60 -14.86 3.41
C GLY A 4 6.54 -14.28 2.00
N VAL A 5 7.60 -14.45 1.21
CA VAL A 5 7.63 -14.03 -0.21
C VAL A 5 6.61 -14.83 -1.03
N ASN A 6 6.59 -16.16 -0.87
CA ASN A 6 5.63 -16.99 -1.59
C ASN A 6 4.18 -16.69 -1.14
N LEU A 7 3.97 -16.40 0.14
CA LEU A 7 2.67 -15.96 0.64
C LEU A 7 2.22 -14.66 -0.05
N ALA A 8 3.10 -13.67 -0.14
CA ALA A 8 2.80 -12.41 -0.81
C ALA A 8 2.52 -12.60 -2.31
N LEU A 9 3.30 -13.42 -2.99
CA LEU A 9 3.08 -13.74 -4.40
C LEU A 9 1.73 -14.45 -4.63
N LEU A 10 1.35 -15.36 -3.73
CA LEU A 10 0.05 -16.03 -3.79
C LEU A 10 -1.11 -15.05 -3.59
N GLU A 11 -1.02 -14.15 -2.61
CA GLU A 11 -2.05 -13.12 -2.36
C GLU A 11 -2.22 -12.21 -3.57
N ILE A 12 -1.12 -11.72 -4.13
CA ILE A 12 -1.11 -10.89 -5.34
C ILE A 12 -1.71 -11.67 -6.53
N TYR A 13 -1.31 -12.93 -6.70
CA TYR A 13 -1.84 -13.77 -7.77
C TYR A 13 -3.35 -13.95 -7.66
N PHE A 14 -3.86 -14.33 -6.49
CA PHE A 14 -5.30 -14.50 -6.28
C PHE A 14 -6.06 -13.20 -6.50
N PHE A 15 -5.53 -12.09 -6.01
CA PHE A 15 -6.11 -10.78 -6.24
C PHE A 15 -6.22 -10.46 -7.75
N PHE A 16 -5.13 -10.59 -8.49
CA PHE A 16 -5.14 -10.32 -9.93
C PHE A 16 -6.06 -11.28 -10.69
N LYS A 17 -6.15 -12.53 -10.28
CA LYS A 17 -7.11 -13.47 -10.88
C LYS A 17 -8.56 -13.08 -10.62
N CYS A 18 -8.89 -12.65 -9.41
CA CYS A 18 -10.24 -12.13 -9.11
C CYS A 18 -10.55 -10.87 -9.92
N ALA A 19 -9.63 -9.93 -10.00
CA ALA A 19 -9.79 -8.71 -10.79
C ALA A 19 -9.94 -9.03 -12.30
N GLN A 20 -9.15 -9.97 -12.81
CA GLN A 20 -9.25 -10.45 -14.20
C GLN A 20 -10.64 -11.05 -14.47
N PHE A 21 -11.10 -11.95 -13.60
CA PHE A 21 -12.41 -12.59 -13.73
C PHE A 21 -13.53 -11.53 -13.76
N MET A 22 -13.52 -10.56 -12.84
CA MET A 22 -14.49 -9.46 -12.86
C MET A 22 -14.45 -8.66 -14.17
N ARG A 23 -13.28 -8.40 -14.72
CA ARG A 23 -13.13 -7.66 -15.96
C ARG A 23 -13.65 -8.42 -17.18
N GLU A 24 -13.47 -9.74 -17.20
CA GLU A 24 -13.94 -10.62 -18.26
C GLU A 24 -15.46 -10.83 -18.22
N ASP A 25 -16.05 -10.96 -17.02
CA ASP A 25 -17.49 -11.15 -16.85
C ASP A 25 -18.30 -9.87 -17.05
N ILE A 26 -17.72 -8.71 -16.73
CA ILE A 26 -18.40 -7.43 -16.78
C ILE A 26 -17.84 -6.62 -17.97
N VAL A 27 -18.45 -6.81 -19.13
CA VAL A 27 -17.97 -6.29 -20.44
C VAL A 27 -17.63 -4.80 -20.40
N ILE A 28 -18.41 -3.97 -19.69
CA ILE A 28 -18.16 -2.53 -19.61
C ILE A 28 -16.80 -2.19 -18.95
N LEU A 29 -16.27 -3.05 -18.10
CA LEU A 29 -14.97 -2.85 -17.50
C LEU A 29 -13.81 -2.98 -18.50
N SER A 30 -14.06 -3.57 -19.67
CA SER A 30 -13.09 -3.63 -20.75
C SER A 30 -12.84 -2.26 -21.40
N GLU A 31 -13.73 -1.29 -21.22
CA GLU A 31 -13.57 0.07 -21.71
C GLU A 31 -12.57 0.89 -20.89
N ILE A 32 -12.30 0.49 -19.64
CA ILE A 32 -11.24 1.08 -18.83
C ILE A 32 -9.88 0.57 -19.35
N ASP A 33 -8.91 1.46 -19.49
CA ASP A 33 -7.53 1.03 -19.78
C ASP A 33 -7.07 -0.08 -18.84
N VAL A 34 -6.42 -1.10 -19.38
CA VAL A 34 -6.06 -2.33 -18.63
C VAL A 34 -5.22 -2.01 -17.40
N ILE A 35 -4.19 -1.20 -17.55
CA ILE A 35 -3.27 -0.85 -16.46
C ILE A 35 -4.02 -0.02 -15.41
N SER A 36 -4.83 0.94 -15.87
CA SER A 36 -5.67 1.76 -14.98
C SER A 36 -6.65 0.93 -14.16
N TYR A 37 -7.33 -0.03 -14.80
CA TYR A 37 -8.24 -0.93 -14.11
C TYR A 37 -7.54 -1.70 -12.98
N TYR A 38 -6.42 -2.34 -13.29
CA TYR A 38 -5.69 -3.11 -12.28
C TYR A 38 -5.11 -2.21 -11.19
N TRP A 39 -4.70 -0.98 -11.51
CA TRP A 39 -4.24 -0.04 -10.50
C TRP A 39 -5.36 0.40 -9.55
N LEU A 40 -6.55 0.72 -10.07
CA LEU A 40 -7.73 1.04 -9.26
C LEU A 40 -8.09 -0.11 -8.33
N MET A 41 -8.14 -1.34 -8.85
CA MET A 41 -8.44 -2.53 -8.06
C MET A 41 -7.35 -2.78 -7.01
N PHE A 42 -6.08 -2.59 -7.34
CA PHE A 42 -4.96 -2.70 -6.40
C PHE A 42 -5.05 -1.64 -5.29
N THR A 43 -5.45 -0.43 -5.62
CA THR A 43 -5.71 0.65 -4.64
C THR A 43 -6.83 0.26 -3.67
N VAL A 44 -7.90 -0.37 -4.15
CA VAL A 44 -8.97 -0.90 -3.29
C VAL A 44 -8.43 -1.97 -2.33
N MET A 45 -7.65 -2.91 -2.84
CA MET A 45 -7.07 -3.98 -2.03
C MET A 45 -6.13 -3.43 -0.95
N THR A 46 -5.23 -2.53 -1.32
CA THR A 46 -4.29 -1.91 -0.35
C THR A 46 -5.01 -1.09 0.71
N GLY A 47 -6.11 -0.41 0.36
CA GLY A 47 -6.94 0.28 1.35
C GLY A 47 -7.63 -0.66 2.34
N ILE A 48 -8.05 -1.86 1.91
CA ILE A 48 -8.55 -2.90 2.81
C ILE A 48 -7.45 -3.38 3.76
N TRP A 49 -6.23 -3.60 3.25
CA TRP A 49 -5.09 -3.98 4.10
C TRP A 49 -4.76 -2.88 5.10
N GLU A 50 -4.76 -1.61 4.68
CA GLU A 50 -4.54 -0.47 5.56
C GLU A 50 -5.60 -0.39 6.67
N ALA A 51 -6.86 -0.64 6.35
CA ALA A 51 -7.93 -0.71 7.35
C ALA A 51 -7.63 -1.75 8.45
N TYR A 52 -7.18 -2.93 8.06
CA TYR A 52 -6.78 -3.96 9.02
C TYR A 52 -5.54 -3.58 9.81
N PHE A 53 -4.57 -2.93 9.20
CA PHE A 53 -3.39 -2.40 9.87
C PHE A 53 -3.78 -1.38 10.94
N VAL A 54 -4.57 -0.37 10.60
CA VAL A 54 -4.99 0.70 11.52
C VAL A 54 -5.72 0.13 12.73
N GLN A 55 -6.67 -0.79 12.50
CA GLN A 55 -7.42 -1.45 13.57
C GLN A 55 -6.51 -2.29 14.50
N ASN A 56 -5.43 -2.85 13.99
CA ASN A 56 -4.58 -3.80 14.72
C ASN A 56 -3.16 -3.26 14.95
N ARG A 57 -2.92 -1.95 14.79
CA ARG A 57 -1.58 -1.33 14.89
C ARG A 57 -0.77 -1.75 16.11
N PRO A 58 -1.30 -1.83 17.35
CA PRO A 58 -0.51 -2.27 18.50
C PRO A 58 0.00 -3.71 18.36
N HIS A 59 -0.78 -4.56 17.70
CA HIS A 59 -0.39 -5.96 17.43
C HIS A 59 0.67 -6.02 16.33
N VAL A 60 0.47 -5.30 15.23
CA VAL A 60 1.46 -5.16 14.14
C VAL A 60 2.80 -4.66 14.67
N LYS A 61 2.77 -3.60 15.51
CA LYS A 61 3.99 -3.07 16.16
C LYS A 61 4.73 -4.13 16.97
N ARG A 62 4.02 -4.96 17.74
CA ARG A 62 4.65 -6.03 18.52
C ARG A 62 5.30 -7.08 17.63
N ILE A 63 4.62 -7.51 16.56
CA ILE A 63 5.17 -8.49 15.61
C ILE A 63 6.41 -7.88 14.92
N SER A 64 6.35 -6.65 14.44
CA SER A 64 7.48 -5.95 13.81
C SER A 64 8.70 -5.89 14.74
N GLN A 65 8.49 -5.56 16.02
CA GLN A 65 9.56 -5.55 17.02
C GLN A 65 10.11 -6.94 17.31
N GLN A 66 9.28 -7.98 17.28
CA GLN A 66 9.71 -9.36 17.44
C GLN A 66 10.57 -9.80 16.25
N LEU A 67 10.14 -9.56 15.02
CA LEU A 67 10.92 -9.85 13.81
C LEU A 67 12.33 -9.26 13.87
N LEU A 68 12.43 -8.00 14.34
CA LEU A 68 13.73 -7.34 14.51
C LEU A 68 14.59 -7.99 15.60
N ARG A 69 13.98 -8.37 16.74
CA ARG A 69 14.73 -9.04 17.82
C ARG A 69 15.24 -10.41 17.40
N ASP A 70 14.40 -11.17 16.70
CA ASP A 70 14.70 -12.54 16.28
C ASP A 70 15.55 -12.56 14.98
N ASN A 71 15.79 -11.39 14.40
CA ASN A 71 16.50 -11.20 13.12
C ASN A 71 15.91 -12.06 11.99
N THR A 72 14.58 -12.15 11.95
CA THR A 72 13.84 -12.92 10.93
C THR A 72 13.10 -11.96 10.01
N HIS A 73 12.95 -12.31 8.75
CA HIS A 73 12.35 -11.44 7.71
C HIS A 73 11.59 -12.28 6.67
N VAL A 74 10.89 -11.60 5.78
CA VAL A 74 10.01 -12.19 4.76
C VAL A 74 10.63 -13.33 3.94
N TRP A 75 11.96 -13.33 3.75
CA TRP A 75 12.67 -14.40 3.05
C TRP A 75 12.91 -15.65 3.89
N THR A 76 12.96 -15.50 5.21
CA THR A 76 13.28 -16.58 6.16
C THR A 76 12.08 -17.03 6.99
N ASN A 77 11.06 -16.16 7.13
CA ASN A 77 9.85 -16.52 7.86
C ASN A 77 8.98 -17.49 7.07
N GLU A 78 8.39 -18.44 7.78
CA GLU A 78 7.41 -19.38 7.24
C GLU A 78 6.02 -19.12 7.83
N TYR A 79 5.03 -19.09 6.95
CA TYR A 79 3.63 -18.85 7.30
C TYR A 79 2.75 -20.01 6.89
N SER A 80 1.69 -20.26 7.65
CA SER A 80 0.63 -21.19 7.24
C SER A 80 -0.20 -20.55 6.11
N LEU A 81 -0.80 -21.36 5.24
CA LEU A 81 -1.73 -20.86 4.21
C LEU A 81 -2.94 -20.13 4.79
N GLY A 82 -3.27 -20.36 6.07
CA GLY A 82 -4.29 -19.56 6.77
C GLY A 82 -3.94 -18.08 6.90
N ALA A 83 -2.69 -17.69 6.64
CA ALA A 83 -2.28 -16.29 6.58
C ALA A 83 -2.72 -15.58 5.30
N LEU A 84 -3.24 -16.30 4.29
CA LEU A 84 -3.92 -15.70 3.11
C LEU A 84 -5.27 -15.08 3.46
N HIS A 85 -5.81 -15.32 4.65
CA HIS A 85 -6.98 -14.57 5.09
C HIS A 85 -6.66 -13.07 5.14
N PRO A 86 -7.41 -12.16 4.46
CA PRO A 86 -7.02 -10.76 4.23
C PRO A 86 -6.56 -10.01 5.48
N ARG A 87 -7.25 -10.19 6.61
CA ARG A 87 -6.84 -9.58 7.89
C ARG A 87 -5.49 -10.10 8.38
N ARG A 88 -5.23 -11.41 8.29
CA ARG A 88 -3.97 -12.00 8.76
C ARG A 88 -2.83 -11.61 7.84
N PHE A 89 -3.10 -11.65 6.54
CA PHE A 89 -2.13 -11.21 5.54
C PHE A 89 -1.72 -9.76 5.77
N ALA A 90 -2.69 -8.84 5.87
CA ALA A 90 -2.42 -7.43 6.11
C ALA A 90 -1.56 -7.20 7.36
N MET A 91 -1.89 -7.86 8.49
CA MET A 91 -1.11 -7.72 9.72
C MET A 91 0.33 -8.20 9.57
N GLN A 92 0.56 -9.33 8.89
CA GLN A 92 1.90 -9.85 8.64
C GLN A 92 2.67 -8.97 7.65
N PHE A 93 2.02 -8.58 6.56
CA PHE A 93 2.60 -7.68 5.56
C PHE A 93 3.09 -6.37 6.20
N TYR A 94 2.23 -5.70 6.96
CA TYR A 94 2.61 -4.44 7.61
C TYR A 94 3.62 -4.63 8.75
N ALA A 95 3.66 -5.78 9.39
CA ALA A 95 4.70 -6.08 10.36
C ALA A 95 6.08 -6.25 9.72
N GLU A 96 6.16 -6.99 8.61
CA GLU A 96 7.38 -7.15 7.82
C GLU A 96 7.81 -5.81 7.19
N TYR A 97 6.86 -5.08 6.61
CA TYR A 97 7.10 -3.77 6.03
C TYR A 97 7.61 -2.78 7.08
N GLY A 98 6.99 -2.73 8.25
CA GLY A 98 7.39 -1.87 9.35
C GLY A 98 8.71 -2.26 10.01
N ALA A 99 9.10 -3.55 9.94
CA ALA A 99 10.40 -3.99 10.43
C ALA A 99 11.53 -3.63 9.46
N TYR A 100 11.31 -3.80 8.15
CA TYR A 100 12.42 -3.85 7.18
C TYR A 100 12.32 -2.86 6.01
N ALA A 101 11.16 -2.30 5.73
CA ALA A 101 10.99 -1.36 4.64
C ALA A 101 10.80 0.08 5.14
N ASP A 102 9.82 0.32 6.00
CA ASP A 102 9.55 1.64 6.56
C ASP A 102 9.14 1.58 8.03
N ARG A 103 10.14 1.56 8.90
CA ARG A 103 9.94 1.53 10.34
C ARG A 103 9.32 2.82 10.88
N GLU A 104 9.69 3.95 10.31
CA GLU A 104 9.21 5.25 10.77
C GLU A 104 7.69 5.33 10.66
N TYR A 105 7.16 4.99 9.51
CA TYR A 105 5.72 5.04 9.27
C TYR A 105 4.95 4.01 10.13
N MET A 106 5.38 2.76 10.10
CA MET A 106 4.58 1.66 10.67
C MET A 106 4.69 1.55 12.19
N VAL A 107 5.85 1.91 12.76
CA VAL A 107 6.18 1.61 14.16
C VAL A 107 6.37 2.84 15.02
N VAL A 108 7.00 3.88 14.51
CA VAL A 108 7.49 5.04 15.28
C VAL A 108 6.56 6.24 15.18
N ARG A 109 5.93 6.47 14.02
CA ARG A 109 5.10 7.68 13.79
C ARG A 109 3.98 7.87 14.80
N ASP A 110 3.66 9.13 15.00
CA ASP A 110 2.63 9.62 15.89
C ASP A 110 1.20 9.37 15.37
N ASP A 111 0.23 9.69 16.20
CA ASP A 111 -1.18 9.49 15.86
C ASP A 111 -1.67 10.42 14.75
N TRP A 112 -1.06 11.58 14.58
CA TRP A 112 -1.39 12.51 13.50
C TRP A 112 -1.00 11.92 12.14
N SER A 113 0.24 11.47 11.99
CA SER A 113 0.71 10.80 10.77
C SER A 113 -0.13 9.57 10.44
N ARG A 114 -0.47 8.77 11.46
CA ARG A 114 -1.36 7.61 11.30
C ARG A 114 -2.74 7.98 10.79
N LEU A 115 -3.34 9.06 11.34
CA LEU A 115 -4.66 9.52 10.91
C LEU A 115 -4.65 9.96 9.45
N ILE A 116 -3.65 10.75 9.05
CA ILE A 116 -3.51 11.22 7.67
C ILE A 116 -3.38 10.05 6.70
N GLU A 117 -2.46 9.13 6.96
CA GLU A 117 -2.21 7.99 6.06
C GLU A 117 -3.41 7.06 5.96
N SER A 118 -4.06 6.74 7.08
CA SER A 118 -5.25 5.90 7.04
C SER A 118 -6.44 6.58 6.34
N THR A 119 -6.64 7.87 6.57
CA THR A 119 -7.70 8.63 5.89
C THR A 119 -7.46 8.69 4.40
N HIS A 120 -6.22 8.96 4.00
CA HIS A 120 -5.81 8.92 2.60
C HIS A 120 -6.09 7.56 1.96
N ALA A 121 -5.67 6.45 2.60
CA ALA A 121 -5.89 5.10 2.08
C ALA A 121 -7.39 4.78 1.90
N PHE A 122 -8.24 5.17 2.86
CA PHE A 122 -9.69 5.01 2.75
C PHE A 122 -10.31 5.85 1.64
N VAL A 123 -9.87 7.11 1.48
CA VAL A 123 -10.34 7.98 0.41
C VAL A 123 -9.96 7.39 -0.94
N CYS A 124 -8.70 7.00 -1.14
CA CYS A 124 -8.24 6.41 -2.39
C CYS A 124 -8.98 5.11 -2.71
N ALA A 125 -9.12 4.19 -1.74
CA ALA A 125 -9.81 2.92 -1.96
C ALA A 125 -11.32 3.12 -2.21
N GLY A 126 -11.98 3.96 -1.43
CA GLY A 126 -13.41 4.22 -1.56
C GLY A 126 -13.77 4.85 -2.89
N PHE A 127 -13.04 5.88 -3.32
CA PHE A 127 -13.27 6.52 -4.61
C PHE A 127 -12.81 5.67 -5.79
N SER A 128 -11.78 4.83 -5.66
CA SER A 128 -11.42 3.85 -6.70
C SER A 128 -12.53 2.81 -6.88
N ALA A 129 -13.06 2.25 -5.79
CA ALA A 129 -14.18 1.32 -5.84
C ALA A 129 -15.44 1.97 -6.43
N ALA A 130 -15.76 3.20 -6.02
CA ALA A 130 -16.88 3.96 -6.57
C ALA A 130 -16.69 4.25 -8.07
N GLY A 131 -15.48 4.59 -8.49
CA GLY A 131 -15.17 4.81 -9.91
C GLY A 131 -15.45 3.57 -10.77
N VAL A 132 -14.95 2.41 -10.35
CA VAL A 132 -15.23 1.13 -11.02
C VAL A 132 -16.74 0.81 -10.96
N GLY A 133 -17.38 1.01 -9.80
CA GLY A 133 -18.83 0.78 -9.62
C GLY A 133 -19.69 1.65 -10.53
N TYR A 134 -19.36 2.93 -10.69
CA TYR A 134 -20.10 3.82 -11.61
C TYR A 134 -19.92 3.44 -13.08
N MET A 135 -18.79 2.87 -13.48
CA MET A 135 -18.67 2.29 -14.83
C MET A 135 -19.66 1.13 -15.02
N ILE A 136 -19.77 0.23 -14.04
CA ILE A 136 -20.69 -0.93 -14.11
C ILE A 136 -22.14 -0.48 -14.27
N VAL A 137 -22.54 0.63 -13.65
CA VAL A 137 -23.90 1.18 -13.79
C VAL A 137 -24.03 2.23 -14.91
N PHE A 138 -23.12 2.21 -15.87
CA PHE A 138 -23.15 3.07 -17.08
C PHE A 138 -23.16 4.57 -16.75
N ASN A 139 -22.42 5.00 -15.75
CA ASN A 139 -22.26 6.42 -15.43
C ASN A 139 -20.78 6.87 -15.52
N PRO A 140 -20.25 7.06 -16.75
CA PRO A 140 -18.83 7.38 -16.94
C PRO A 140 -18.43 8.75 -16.34
N VAL A 141 -19.35 9.71 -16.29
CA VAL A 141 -19.07 11.04 -15.72
C VAL A 141 -18.78 10.94 -14.22
N LEU A 142 -19.59 10.21 -13.47
CA LEU A 142 -19.34 9.98 -12.03
C LEU A 142 -18.12 9.10 -11.81
N SER A 143 -17.92 8.09 -12.66
CA SER A 143 -16.71 7.27 -12.65
C SER A 143 -15.44 8.12 -12.75
N GLN A 144 -15.34 8.98 -13.78
CA GLN A 144 -14.19 9.86 -13.99
C GLN A 144 -13.95 10.80 -12.80
N LYS A 145 -15.01 11.38 -12.22
CA LYS A 145 -14.89 12.24 -11.04
C LYS A 145 -14.33 11.47 -9.84
N CYS A 146 -14.80 10.24 -9.60
CA CYS A 146 -14.30 9.40 -8.51
C CYS A 146 -12.83 9.01 -8.74
N VAL A 147 -12.49 8.60 -9.95
CA VAL A 147 -11.10 8.27 -10.33
C VAL A 147 -10.19 9.48 -10.13
N LEU A 148 -10.61 10.67 -10.58
CA LEU A 148 -9.82 11.89 -10.40
C LEU A 148 -9.56 12.21 -8.92
N ILE A 149 -10.59 12.11 -8.06
CA ILE A 149 -10.44 12.32 -6.62
C ILE A 149 -9.46 11.32 -6.02
N ALA A 150 -9.64 10.02 -6.31
CA ALA A 150 -8.77 8.96 -5.78
C ALA A 150 -7.32 9.17 -6.19
N MET A 151 -7.08 9.38 -7.48
CA MET A 151 -5.73 9.49 -8.03
C MET A 151 -5.03 10.78 -7.61
N SER A 152 -5.76 11.90 -7.54
CA SER A 152 -5.19 13.16 -7.04
C SER A 152 -4.78 13.07 -5.57
N ALA A 153 -5.63 12.45 -4.73
CA ALA A 153 -5.30 12.21 -3.32
C ALA A 153 -4.08 11.29 -3.18
N GLN A 154 -4.02 10.20 -3.94
CA GLN A 154 -2.91 9.25 -3.92
C GLN A 154 -1.60 9.90 -4.36
N TRP A 155 -1.62 10.64 -5.45
CA TRP A 155 -0.45 11.36 -5.96
C TRP A 155 0.09 12.37 -4.95
N MET A 156 -0.78 13.23 -4.42
CA MET A 156 -0.40 14.25 -3.46
C MET A 156 0.24 13.62 -2.21
N ASN A 157 -0.39 12.59 -1.66
CA ASN A 157 0.14 11.91 -0.47
C ASN A 157 1.53 11.29 -0.74
N SER A 158 1.71 10.63 -1.88
CA SER A 158 3.00 10.04 -2.25
C SER A 158 4.10 11.08 -2.40
N VAL A 159 3.80 12.22 -3.02
CA VAL A 159 4.74 13.34 -3.14
C VAL A 159 5.13 13.90 -1.77
N LEU A 160 4.15 14.13 -0.90
CA LEU A 160 4.40 14.63 0.46
C LEU A 160 5.20 13.62 1.28
N TYR A 161 4.89 12.34 1.16
CA TYR A 161 5.58 11.26 1.85
C TYR A 161 7.06 11.19 1.45
N ILE A 162 7.36 11.18 0.15
CA ILE A 162 8.75 11.24 -0.34
C ILE A 162 9.43 12.54 0.09
N GLY A 163 8.73 13.67 -0.04
CA GLY A 163 9.25 14.99 0.33
C GLY A 163 9.67 15.08 1.79
N GLN A 164 8.90 14.48 2.69
CA GLN A 164 9.23 14.42 4.12
C GLN A 164 10.58 13.72 4.36
N TYR A 165 10.82 12.58 3.71
CA TYR A 165 12.10 11.88 3.83
C TYR A 165 13.27 12.64 3.21
N MET A 166 13.01 13.46 2.18
CA MET A 166 14.05 14.38 1.63
C MET A 166 14.42 15.47 2.61
N ILE A 167 13.47 15.99 3.39
CA ILE A 167 13.74 16.97 4.46
C ILE A 167 14.53 16.30 5.58
N GLN A 168 14.11 15.14 6.04
CA GLN A 168 14.82 14.37 7.08
C GLN A 168 16.26 14.06 6.69
N THR A 169 16.52 13.77 5.42
CA THR A 169 17.88 13.55 4.91
C THR A 169 18.78 14.76 5.13
N ARG A 170 18.25 15.98 5.01
CA ARG A 170 18.99 17.22 5.19
C ARG A 170 19.23 17.56 6.67
N GLU A 171 18.31 17.16 7.53
CA GLU A 171 18.31 17.51 8.96
C GLU A 171 19.03 16.47 9.84
N GLU A 172 19.65 15.45 9.24
CA GLU A 172 20.31 14.35 9.96
C GLU A 172 19.43 13.72 11.05
N TYR A 173 18.17 13.49 10.71
CA TYR A 173 17.17 12.98 11.64
C TYR A 173 17.41 11.50 12.00
N HIS A 174 17.53 11.18 13.28
CA HIS A 174 17.92 9.86 13.79
C HIS A 174 16.77 9.14 14.53
N ILE A 175 15.75 8.70 13.80
CA ILE A 175 14.63 7.94 14.41
C ILE A 175 15.02 6.50 14.79
N ASN A 176 15.99 5.91 14.10
CA ASN A 176 16.38 4.50 14.28
C ASN A 176 17.79 4.34 14.85
N GLU A 177 18.19 5.20 15.78
CA GLU A 177 19.53 5.14 16.40
C GLU A 177 19.82 3.78 17.05
N ASP A 178 18.79 3.13 17.60
CA ASP A 178 18.87 1.78 18.15
C ASP A 178 19.00 0.67 17.09
N ARG A 179 18.87 1.02 15.79
CA ARG A 179 18.86 0.08 14.66
C ARG A 179 19.63 0.64 13.48
N PRO A 180 20.96 0.64 13.53
CA PRO A 180 21.80 1.25 12.48
C PRO A 180 21.67 0.59 11.11
N GLN A 181 21.18 -0.66 11.03
CA GLN A 181 20.87 -1.31 9.77
C GLN A 181 19.65 -0.70 9.03
N PHE A 182 18.88 0.15 9.71
CA PHE A 182 17.77 0.90 9.13
C PHE A 182 18.08 2.41 9.17
N PRO A 183 18.98 2.88 8.32
CA PRO A 183 19.31 4.30 8.28
C PRO A 183 18.07 5.13 7.94
N THR A 184 17.89 6.23 8.65
CA THR A 184 16.84 7.22 8.37
C THR A 184 17.38 8.32 7.49
N GLY A 185 16.49 9.03 6.81
CA GLY A 185 16.79 10.24 6.04
C GLY A 185 18.00 10.16 5.12
N LYS A 186 19.20 10.08 5.71
CA LYS A 186 20.48 10.16 5.03
C LYS A 186 20.69 9.17 3.87
N TRP A 187 20.04 8.00 3.91
CA TRP A 187 20.18 6.96 2.90
C TRP A 187 18.86 6.62 2.24
N LEU A 188 18.08 7.63 1.88
CA LEU A 188 16.75 7.47 1.27
C LEU A 188 16.72 6.44 0.14
N LEU A 189 17.68 6.49 -0.78
CA LEU A 189 17.76 5.57 -1.93
C LEU A 189 18.05 4.11 -1.55
N ALA A 190 18.55 3.85 -0.35
CA ALA A 190 18.78 2.49 0.14
C ALA A 190 17.53 1.87 0.81
N ARG A 191 16.45 2.63 0.96
CA ARG A 191 15.23 2.19 1.65
C ARG A 191 14.22 1.61 0.66
N PRO A 192 13.74 0.37 0.86
CA PRO A 192 12.81 -0.27 -0.08
C PRO A 192 11.51 0.51 -0.32
N PHE A 193 10.99 1.21 0.70
CA PHE A 193 9.76 2.00 0.58
C PHE A 193 9.86 3.09 -0.50
N PHE A 194 11.04 3.64 -0.72
CA PHE A 194 11.25 4.70 -1.71
C PHE A 194 10.82 4.25 -3.11
N TYR A 195 11.25 3.06 -3.53
CA TYR A 195 10.92 2.52 -4.84
C TYR A 195 9.43 2.20 -4.99
N ILE A 196 8.82 1.71 -3.90
CA ILE A 196 7.38 1.48 -3.87
C ILE A 196 6.64 2.82 -4.05
N ASN A 197 7.07 3.88 -3.37
CA ASN A 197 6.43 5.18 -3.45
C ASN A 197 6.64 5.89 -4.80
N ILE A 198 7.71 5.61 -5.53
CA ILE A 198 7.83 6.05 -6.94
C ILE A 198 6.64 5.52 -7.75
N LEU A 199 6.32 4.23 -7.61
CA LEU A 199 5.18 3.63 -8.29
C LEU A 199 3.86 4.29 -7.88
N TRP A 200 3.68 4.54 -6.56
CA TRP A 200 2.54 5.26 -6.00
C TRP A 200 2.44 6.73 -6.45
N THR A 201 3.52 7.30 -6.95
CA THR A 201 3.54 8.66 -7.52
C THR A 201 3.23 8.66 -9.01
N VAL A 202 3.80 7.72 -9.77
CA VAL A 202 3.71 7.70 -11.24
C VAL A 202 2.35 7.14 -11.70
N MET A 203 1.89 6.09 -11.08
CA MET A 203 0.68 5.39 -11.52
C MET A 203 -0.61 6.20 -11.43
N PRO A 204 -0.86 7.01 -10.38
CA PRO A 204 -2.02 7.90 -10.36
C PRO A 204 -2.04 8.89 -11.54
N MET A 205 -0.89 9.44 -11.92
CA MET A 205 -0.79 10.34 -13.07
C MET A 205 -1.11 9.61 -14.37
N TYR A 206 -0.60 8.39 -14.53
CA TYR A 206 -0.92 7.54 -15.68
C TYR A 206 -2.42 7.27 -15.77
N VAL A 207 -3.06 6.88 -14.66
CA VAL A 207 -4.51 6.59 -14.62
C VAL A 207 -5.33 7.82 -15.00
N VAL A 208 -4.99 8.99 -14.49
CA VAL A 208 -5.65 10.25 -14.87
C VAL A 208 -5.47 10.52 -16.36
N TRP A 209 -4.25 10.42 -16.87
CA TRP A 209 -3.94 10.65 -18.27
C TRP A 209 -4.72 9.75 -19.24
N MET A 210 -4.91 8.47 -18.87
CA MET A 210 -5.56 7.48 -19.73
C MET A 210 -7.08 7.52 -19.68
N ASN A 211 -7.70 8.07 -18.62
CA ASN A 211 -9.15 7.94 -18.39
C ASN A 211 -9.89 9.30 -18.27
N ILE A 212 -9.18 10.42 -18.31
CA ILE A 212 -9.75 11.76 -18.23
C ILE A 212 -9.26 12.64 -19.38
#